data_92c4f7bc1a50b25ccd5ff8d73b39f260
#
_entry.id   92c4f7bc1a50b25ccd5ff8d73b39f260
#
_cell.length_a   1.000
_cell.length_b   1.000
_cell.length_c   1.000
_cell.angle_alpha   90.00
_cell.angle_beta   90.00
_cell.angle_gamma   90.00
#
_symmetry.space_group_name_H-M   'P 1'
#
loop_
_entity.id
_entity.type
_entity.pdbx_description
1 polymer ?
#
loop_
_entity_poly.entity_id
_entity_poly.type
_entity_poly.pdbx_seq_one_letter_code
_entity_poly.pdbx_strand_id
1 'polypeptide(L)'
;MKKSGASQGQAASKLISERIAELGDWRAETLSRMRKLIREADPDVVEEWKWMNPVWSHDGIICTGETYKRAVKLTFAKGALLNDPARLFNSSLDGAVRRAIDIPEGEKVDASAFKALVRQAVALNSSANAH
;
A
#
# COMPACT_ATOMS: atom_id res chain seq x y z
N MET A 1 5.36 -24.03 -11.84
CA MET A 1 4.77 -23.70 -11.36
C MET A 1 3.87 -22.82 -11.52
N LYS A 2 3.07 -22.67 -11.37
CA LYS A 2 2.25 -21.97 -11.42
C LYS A 2 1.67 -21.26 -10.76
N LYS A 3 1.43 -20.59 -11.01
CA LYS A 3 1.15 -19.79 -10.19
C LYS A 3 -0.18 -19.42 -10.16
N SER A 4 -0.88 -19.22 -9.29
CA SER A 4 -2.28 -18.94 -9.08
C SER A 4 -2.59 -17.46 -9.14
N GLY A 5 -1.84 -16.68 -9.87
CA GLY A 5 -2.06 -15.25 -9.99
C GLY A 5 -1.50 -14.42 -8.85
N ALA A 6 -0.86 -15.04 -7.87
CA ALA A 6 -0.20 -14.33 -6.78
C ALA A 6 1.30 -14.53 -6.89
N SER A 7 2.07 -13.49 -6.61
CA SER A 7 3.54 -13.53 -6.65
C SER A 7 4.11 -12.77 -5.47
N GLN A 8 5.34 -13.10 -5.10
CA GLN A 8 6.06 -12.44 -4.02
C GLN A 8 7.48 -12.12 -4.43
N GLY A 9 8.08 -11.17 -3.71
CA GLY A 9 9.49 -10.86 -3.83
C GLY A 9 9.85 -10.29 -5.17
N GLN A 10 10.93 -10.76 -5.77
CA GLN A 10 11.43 -10.20 -7.01
C GLN A 10 10.44 -10.30 -8.17
N ALA A 11 9.69 -11.41 -8.25
CA ALA A 11 8.69 -11.55 -9.29
C ALA A 11 7.59 -10.51 -9.15
N ALA A 12 7.14 -10.28 -7.93
CA ALA A 12 6.13 -9.26 -7.67
C ALA A 12 6.67 -7.86 -7.91
N SER A 13 7.90 -7.59 -7.48
CA SER A 13 8.52 -6.28 -7.68
C SER A 13 8.60 -5.93 -9.16
N LYS A 14 8.89 -6.92 -10.00
CA LYS A 14 8.93 -6.71 -11.44
C LYS A 14 7.53 -6.36 -11.98
N LEU A 15 6.51 -7.07 -11.53
CA LEU A 15 5.14 -6.81 -11.96
C LEU A 15 4.68 -5.41 -11.53
N ILE A 16 5.06 -5.00 -10.33
CA ILE A 16 4.75 -3.66 -9.84
C ILE A 16 5.42 -2.60 -10.71
N SER A 17 6.70 -2.81 -11.02
CA SER A 17 7.44 -1.89 -11.89
C SER A 17 6.81 -1.80 -13.27
N GLU A 18 6.36 -2.93 -13.81
CA GLU A 18 5.69 -2.97 -15.10
C GLU A 18 4.35 -2.23 -15.05
N ARG A 19 3.59 -2.38 -13.96
CA ARG A 19 2.34 -1.66 -13.80
C ARG A 19 2.59 -0.16 -13.79
N ILE A 20 3.60 0.29 -13.06
CA ILE A 20 3.94 1.70 -13.00
C ILE A 20 4.30 2.21 -14.41
N ALA A 21 5.12 1.45 -15.14
CA ALA A 21 5.51 1.84 -16.48
C ALA A 21 4.31 1.92 -17.44
N GLU A 22 3.36 1.02 -17.29
CA GLU A 22 2.18 0.97 -18.15
C GLU A 22 1.22 2.14 -17.95
N LEU A 23 1.19 2.70 -16.73
CA LEU A 23 0.25 3.78 -16.43
C LEU A 23 0.49 5.01 -17.29
N GLY A 24 1.75 5.39 -17.49
CA GLY A 24 2.12 6.43 -18.44
C GLY A 24 1.58 7.83 -18.16
N ASP A 25 1.04 8.09 -16.98
CA ASP A 25 0.50 9.40 -16.62
C ASP A 25 0.84 9.69 -15.15
N TRP A 26 0.18 10.70 -14.57
CA TRP A 26 0.44 11.13 -13.19
C TRP A 26 0.31 9.99 -12.17
N ARG A 27 -0.49 8.97 -12.48
CA ARG A 27 -0.67 7.83 -11.56
C ARG A 27 0.62 7.04 -11.40
N ALA A 28 1.44 7.00 -12.46
CA ALA A 28 2.74 6.32 -12.39
C ALA A 28 3.63 6.98 -11.35
N GLU A 29 3.71 8.30 -11.36
CA GLU A 29 4.53 9.03 -10.39
C GLU A 29 4.00 8.86 -8.97
N THR A 30 2.68 8.94 -8.82
CA THR A 30 2.06 8.82 -7.52
C THR A 30 2.28 7.43 -6.93
N LEU A 31 2.01 6.38 -7.71
CA LEU A 31 2.19 5.01 -7.22
C LEU A 31 3.66 4.74 -6.91
N SER A 32 4.56 5.21 -7.78
CA SER A 32 5.99 5.04 -7.57
C SER A 32 6.45 5.71 -6.26
N ARG A 33 5.93 6.92 -6.00
CA ARG A 33 6.26 7.63 -4.77
C ARG A 33 5.77 6.89 -3.53
N MET A 34 4.53 6.40 -3.57
CA MET A 34 3.98 5.68 -2.42
C MET A 34 4.74 4.38 -2.17
N ARG A 35 5.12 3.67 -3.23
CA ARG A 35 5.97 2.49 -3.13
C ARG A 35 7.28 2.80 -2.42
N LYS A 36 7.91 3.90 -2.83
CA LYS A 36 9.16 4.33 -2.22
C LYS A 36 8.99 4.61 -0.73
N LEU A 37 7.93 5.34 -0.37
CA LEU A 37 7.66 5.67 1.02
C LEU A 37 7.41 4.42 1.87
N ILE A 38 6.69 3.45 1.32
CA ILE A 38 6.45 2.18 2.02
C ILE A 38 7.77 1.47 2.30
N ARG A 39 8.64 1.41 1.31
CA ARG A 39 9.92 0.72 1.45
C ARG A 39 10.87 1.47 2.37
N GLU A 40 10.76 2.79 2.42
CA GLU A 40 11.55 3.58 3.37
C GLU A 40 11.04 3.39 4.79
N ALA A 41 9.73 3.30 4.97
CA ALA A 41 9.14 3.09 6.28
C ALA A 41 9.49 1.71 6.84
N ASP A 42 9.58 0.71 5.96
CA ASP A 42 9.84 -0.66 6.35
C ASP A 42 10.75 -1.33 5.31
N PRO A 43 12.08 -1.28 5.53
CA PRO A 43 13.00 -1.91 4.58
C PRO A 43 12.81 -3.41 4.41
N ASP A 44 12.13 -4.07 5.36
CA ASP A 44 11.89 -5.50 5.31
C ASP A 44 10.54 -5.86 4.70
N VAL A 45 9.79 -4.88 4.21
CA VAL A 45 8.49 -5.13 3.61
C VAL A 45 8.60 -6.06 2.41
N VAL A 46 7.65 -6.98 2.28
CA VAL A 46 7.59 -7.91 1.15
C VAL A 46 6.61 -7.35 0.13
N GLU A 47 7.06 -7.24 -1.11
CA GLU A 47 6.17 -6.85 -2.20
C GLU A 47 5.51 -8.10 -2.76
N GLU A 48 4.20 -8.01 -2.97
CA GLU A 48 3.40 -9.10 -3.52
C GLU A 48 2.54 -8.58 -4.66
N TRP A 49 2.08 -9.50 -5.49
CA TRP A 49 1.17 -9.17 -6.57
C TRP A 49 -0.05 -10.04 -6.38
N LYS A 50 -1.16 -9.43 -6.01
CA LYS A 50 -2.41 -10.15 -5.74
C LYS A 50 -3.57 -9.37 -6.32
N TRP A 51 -4.57 -10.08 -6.82
CA TRP A 51 -5.79 -9.46 -7.33
C TRP A 51 -5.47 -8.42 -8.40
N MET A 52 -4.42 -8.67 -9.17
CA MET A 52 -3.93 -7.76 -10.22
C MET A 52 -3.42 -6.43 -9.67
N ASN A 53 -2.99 -6.38 -8.42
CA ASN A 53 -2.53 -5.16 -7.78
C ASN A 53 -1.26 -5.37 -6.97
N PRO A 54 -0.46 -4.29 -6.82
CA PRO A 54 0.62 -4.31 -5.83
C PRO A 54 0.07 -4.47 -4.42
N VAL A 55 0.72 -5.32 -3.63
CA VAL A 55 0.38 -5.53 -2.23
C VAL A 55 1.68 -5.52 -1.44
N TRP A 56 1.66 -4.89 -0.28
CA TRP A 56 2.83 -4.85 0.60
C TRP A 56 2.47 -5.54 1.90
N SER A 57 3.36 -6.41 2.36
CA SER A 57 3.10 -7.28 3.51
C SER A 57 4.29 -7.32 4.45
N HIS A 58 4.01 -7.51 5.73
CA HIS A 58 4.99 -7.77 6.77
C HIS A 58 4.21 -8.44 7.90
N ASP A 59 4.38 -9.78 8.05
CA ASP A 59 3.59 -10.58 8.97
C ASP A 59 2.09 -10.44 8.72
N GLY A 60 1.71 -10.30 7.46
CA GLY A 60 0.35 -10.06 7.01
C GLY A 60 0.29 -8.84 6.12
N ILE A 61 -0.83 -8.65 5.47
CA ILE A 61 -0.98 -7.54 4.53
C ILE A 61 -0.94 -6.20 5.28
N ILE A 62 -0.11 -5.28 4.78
CA ILE A 62 -0.08 -3.90 5.23
C ILE A 62 -1.07 -3.08 4.41
N CYS A 63 -0.84 -3.00 3.11
CA CYS A 63 -1.70 -2.23 2.23
C CYS A 63 -1.64 -2.73 0.79
N THR A 64 -2.64 -2.33 0.03
CA THR A 64 -2.78 -2.64 -1.39
C THR A 64 -2.80 -1.32 -2.16
N GLY A 65 -2.11 -1.29 -3.31
CA GLY A 65 -2.12 -0.13 -4.19
C GLY A 65 -2.99 -0.38 -5.39
N GLU A 66 -4.06 0.37 -5.52
CA GLU A 66 -4.97 0.27 -6.65
C GLU A 66 -4.90 1.53 -7.47
N THR A 67 -5.11 1.40 -8.78
CA THR A 67 -5.12 2.56 -9.67
C THR A 67 -6.44 2.63 -10.40
N TYR A 68 -7.06 3.79 -10.32
CA TYR A 68 -8.30 4.09 -10.99
C TYR A 68 -8.07 5.27 -11.92
N LYS A 69 -9.06 5.55 -12.74
CA LYS A 69 -8.90 6.62 -13.73
C LYS A 69 -8.55 7.96 -13.08
N ARG A 70 -9.09 8.24 -11.90
CA ARG A 70 -8.94 9.55 -11.25
C ARG A 70 -8.27 9.50 -9.90
N ALA A 71 -7.73 8.37 -9.52
CA ALA A 71 -7.10 8.27 -8.21
C ALA A 71 -6.18 7.07 -8.13
N VAL A 72 -5.16 7.22 -7.30
CA VAL A 72 -4.38 6.10 -6.80
C VAL A 72 -4.89 5.86 -5.39
N LYS A 73 -5.19 4.61 -5.06
CA LYS A 73 -5.81 4.27 -3.78
C LYS A 73 -4.92 3.34 -3.00
N LEU A 74 -4.56 3.73 -1.79
CA LEU A 74 -3.81 2.88 -0.86
C LEU A 74 -4.78 2.41 0.21
N THR A 75 -5.09 1.11 0.21
CA THR A 75 -6.03 0.53 1.17
C THR A 75 -5.25 -0.22 2.24
N PHE A 76 -5.36 0.22 3.49
CA PHE A 76 -4.73 -0.43 4.62
C PHE A 76 -5.67 -1.49 5.17
N ALA A 77 -5.19 -2.74 5.19
CA ALA A 77 -6.02 -3.88 5.58
C ALA A 77 -6.61 -3.72 6.98
N LYS A 78 -5.87 -3.11 7.89
CA LYS A 78 -6.31 -2.90 9.26
C LYS A 78 -6.36 -1.42 9.63
N GLY A 79 -6.70 -0.59 8.65
CA GLY A 79 -6.66 0.85 8.81
C GLY A 79 -7.47 1.38 9.98
N ALA A 80 -8.61 0.75 10.26
CA ALA A 80 -9.48 1.19 11.36
C ALA A 80 -8.82 1.07 12.72
N LEU A 81 -7.78 0.24 12.84
CA LEU A 81 -7.06 0.01 14.10
C LEU A 81 -5.84 0.91 14.24
N LEU A 82 -5.56 1.73 13.25
CA LEU A 82 -4.40 2.60 13.25
C LEU A 82 -4.75 4.00 13.73
N ASN A 83 -3.74 4.66 14.31
CA ASN A 83 -3.86 6.03 14.74
C ASN A 83 -3.52 6.93 13.55
N ASP A 84 -4.45 7.78 13.16
CA ASP A 84 -4.30 8.62 11.96
C ASP A 84 -4.48 10.09 12.34
N PRO A 85 -3.54 10.68 13.09
CA PRO A 85 -3.72 12.06 13.55
C PRO A 85 -3.69 13.08 12.41
N ALA A 86 -3.02 12.76 11.31
CA ALA A 86 -2.97 13.65 10.15
C ALA A 86 -4.19 13.51 9.25
N ARG A 87 -5.09 12.58 9.58
CA ARG A 87 -6.33 12.35 8.83
C ARG A 87 -6.07 12.03 7.36
N LEU A 88 -5.13 11.12 7.12
CA LEU A 88 -4.83 10.69 5.78
C LEU A 88 -5.94 9.83 5.17
N PHE A 89 -6.57 8.99 5.99
CA PHE A 89 -7.66 8.15 5.49
C PHE A 89 -8.84 9.02 5.10
N ASN A 90 -9.23 8.91 3.84
CA ASN A 90 -10.33 9.70 3.28
C ASN A 90 -11.31 8.86 2.47
N SER A 91 -11.17 7.54 2.53
CA SER A 91 -11.99 6.62 1.76
C SER A 91 -12.18 5.33 2.54
N SER A 92 -13.22 4.58 2.22
CA SER A 92 -13.57 3.33 2.90
C SER A 92 -13.78 3.53 4.40
N LEU A 93 -14.32 4.70 4.77
CA LEU A 93 -14.45 5.07 6.19
C LEU A 93 -15.54 4.28 6.91
N ASP A 94 -16.44 3.64 6.18
CA ASP A 94 -17.50 2.82 6.75
C ASP A 94 -17.10 1.35 6.91
N GLY A 95 -15.90 0.97 6.46
CA GLY A 95 -15.45 -0.40 6.59
C GLY A 95 -15.19 -0.75 8.04
N ALA A 96 -15.42 -2.01 8.39
CA ALA A 96 -15.21 -2.48 9.76
C ALA A 96 -13.72 -2.45 10.13
N VAL A 97 -12.85 -2.75 9.16
CA VAL A 97 -11.40 -2.87 9.42
C VAL A 97 -10.58 -2.04 8.46
N ARG A 98 -10.95 -2.02 7.18
CA ARG A 98 -10.17 -1.33 6.15
C ARG A 98 -10.38 0.16 6.18
N ARG A 99 -9.32 0.89 5.83
CA ARG A 99 -9.38 2.33 5.56
C ARG A 99 -8.48 2.61 4.37
N ALA A 100 -8.82 3.62 3.59
CA ALA A 100 -8.05 3.89 2.39
C ALA A 100 -7.73 5.38 2.24
N ILE A 101 -6.68 5.62 1.47
CA ILE A 101 -6.27 6.96 1.08
C ILE A 101 -6.46 7.05 -0.44
N ASP A 102 -7.40 7.88 -0.89
CA ASP A 102 -7.56 8.19 -2.30
C ASP A 102 -6.72 9.40 -2.62
N ILE A 103 -5.84 9.26 -3.61
CA ILE A 103 -4.91 10.32 -4.01
C ILE A 103 -5.26 10.75 -5.43
N PRO A 104 -5.95 11.89 -5.58
CA PRO A 104 -6.23 12.40 -6.92
C PRO A 104 -5.01 13.11 -7.50
N GLU A 105 -5.08 13.43 -8.78
CA GLU A 105 -4.02 14.12 -9.48
C GLU A 105 -3.69 15.43 -8.77
N GLY A 106 -2.40 15.68 -8.57
CA GLY A 106 -1.93 16.91 -7.95
C GLY A 106 -1.85 16.88 -6.43
N GLU A 107 -2.48 15.89 -5.80
CA GLU A 107 -2.39 15.74 -4.35
C GLU A 107 -1.08 15.06 -3.97
N LYS A 108 -0.51 15.50 -2.87
CA LYS A 108 0.74 14.95 -2.39
C LYS A 108 0.59 14.57 -0.92
N VAL A 109 0.57 13.28 -0.65
CA VAL A 109 0.42 12.77 0.71
C VAL A 109 1.66 13.13 1.52
N ASP A 110 1.45 13.56 2.77
CA ASP A 110 2.55 13.87 3.68
C ASP A 110 3.39 12.61 3.92
N ALA A 111 4.66 12.68 3.56
CA ALA A 111 5.55 11.53 3.63
C ALA A 111 5.73 11.00 5.05
N SER A 112 5.95 11.90 6.01
CA SER A 112 6.14 11.50 7.41
C SER A 112 4.90 10.83 7.98
N ALA A 113 3.74 11.41 7.74
CA ALA A 113 2.49 10.88 8.25
C ALA A 113 2.19 9.52 7.63
N PHE A 114 2.43 9.37 6.33
CA PHE A 114 2.20 8.11 5.65
C PHE A 114 3.13 7.02 6.17
N LYS A 115 4.41 7.34 6.32
CA LYS A 115 5.38 6.37 6.83
C LYS A 115 5.03 5.95 8.25
N ALA A 116 4.51 6.87 9.05
CA ALA A 116 4.07 6.53 10.41
C ALA A 116 2.93 5.51 10.38
N LEU A 117 1.98 5.66 9.46
CA LEU A 117 0.90 4.68 9.31
C LEU A 117 1.45 3.30 8.92
N VAL A 118 2.40 3.26 7.99
CA VAL A 118 3.01 1.99 7.58
C VAL A 118 3.68 1.32 8.77
N ARG A 119 4.45 2.08 9.55
CA ARG A 119 5.14 1.53 10.71
C ARG A 119 4.16 1.01 11.76
N GLN A 120 3.06 1.72 11.97
CA GLN A 120 2.01 1.24 12.89
C GLN A 120 1.42 -0.08 12.40
N ALA A 121 1.16 -0.19 11.09
CA ALA A 121 0.59 -1.40 10.54
C ALA A 121 1.54 -2.59 10.69
N VAL A 122 2.84 -2.36 10.48
CA VAL A 122 3.85 -3.38 10.70
C VAL A 122 3.86 -3.82 12.16
N ALA A 123 3.89 -2.86 13.07
CA ALA A 123 3.91 -3.17 14.52
C ALA A 123 2.67 -3.96 14.94
N LEU A 124 1.52 -3.59 14.41
CA LEU A 124 0.27 -4.27 14.72
C LEU A 124 0.30 -5.73 14.25
N ASN A 125 0.75 -5.96 13.02
CA ASN A 125 0.85 -7.31 12.48
C ASN A 125 1.87 -8.15 13.25
N SER A 126 3.01 -7.59 13.56
CA SER A 126 4.06 -8.29 14.28
C SER A 126 3.62 -8.64 15.70
N SER A 127 2.91 -7.74 16.36
CA SER A 127 2.37 -7.97 17.68
C SER A 127 1.36 -9.12 17.68
N ALA A 128 0.47 -9.14 16.68
CA ALA A 128 -0.51 -10.22 16.54
C ALA A 128 0.16 -11.58 16.33
N ASN A 129 1.28 -11.59 15.60
CA ASN A 129 2.00 -12.82 15.29
C ASN A 129 2.97 -13.23 16.39
N ALA A 130 3.18 -12.40 17.40
CA ALA A 130 4.10 -12.71 18.49
C ALA A 130 3.53 -13.77 19.43
N HIS A 131 2.29 -14.09 19.30
CA HIS A 131 1.64 -15.11 20.08
C HIS A 131 1.57 -16.43 19.32
#